data_5cf6b1f95bd1a685528bda5075f865b8
#
_entry.id   5cf6b1f95bd1a685528bda5075f865b8
#
_cell.length_a   1.000
_cell.length_b   1.000
_cell.length_c   1.000
_cell.angle_alpha   90.00
_cell.angle_beta   90.00
_cell.angle_gamma   90.00
#
_symmetry.space_group_name_H-M   'P 1'
#
loop_
_entity.id
_entity.type
_entity.pdbx_description
1 polymer ?
#
loop_
_entity_poly.entity_id
_entity_poly.type
_entity_poly.pdbx_seq_one_letter_code
_entity_poly.pdbx_strand_id
1 'polypeptide(L)'
;LTSEFNSAPETPDLTSLAPPYKNPDRTEIQWHNVVPYQAFTPWTCELTPADNERYVTEVKDPHSLYKTGAIHPHLLLSLANTALMIEYKMPTWLHVGSEARHHAGLYEGDTVTVKSVPLKKWQNKGHHFIQIWVTYWRDNVMTTEIRHTAIFKLAA
;
A
#
# COMPACT_ATOMS: atom_id res chain seq x y z
N LEU A 1 -3.38 4.42 -22.01
CA LEU A 1 -2.97 4.12 -20.60
C LEU A 1 -4.16 4.02 -19.62
N THR A 2 -5.37 4.37 -20.05
CA THR A 2 -6.60 4.36 -19.21
C THR A 2 -7.39 3.04 -19.27
N SER A 3 -7.08 2.15 -20.18
CA SER A 3 -7.88 0.93 -20.41
C SER A 3 -7.61 -0.22 -19.43
N GLU A 4 -6.43 -0.25 -18.79
CA GLU A 4 -6.10 -1.32 -17.83
C GLU A 4 -6.78 -1.18 -16.47
N PHE A 5 -7.31 0.00 -16.13
CA PHE A 5 -8.01 0.22 -14.88
C PHE A 5 -9.45 -0.33 -14.86
N ASN A 6 -10.05 -0.57 -16.01
CA ASN A 6 -11.43 -1.06 -16.10
C ASN A 6 -11.58 -2.58 -15.94
N SER A 7 -10.49 -3.31 -15.99
CA SER A 7 -10.44 -4.73 -15.65
C SER A 7 -9.71 -4.93 -14.33
N ALA A 8 -10.25 -4.35 -13.23
CA ALA A 8 -9.81 -4.80 -11.92
C ALA A 8 -10.07 -6.30 -11.86
N PRO A 9 -9.07 -7.15 -11.55
CA PRO A 9 -9.35 -8.54 -11.26
C PRO A 9 -10.42 -8.59 -10.18
N GLU A 10 -11.28 -9.61 -10.22
CA GLU A 10 -12.25 -9.84 -9.14
C GLU A 10 -11.54 -9.65 -7.81
N THR A 11 -12.03 -8.67 -7.06
CA THR A 11 -11.44 -8.32 -5.77
C THR A 11 -11.55 -9.53 -4.87
N PRO A 12 -10.44 -10.09 -4.38
CA PRO A 12 -10.53 -11.14 -3.37
C PRO A 12 -11.37 -10.62 -2.21
N ASP A 13 -12.25 -11.44 -1.66
CA ASP A 13 -13.02 -11.06 -0.48
C ASP A 13 -12.09 -10.84 0.70
N LEU A 14 -11.71 -9.59 0.92
CA LEU A 14 -10.85 -9.16 2.02
C LEU A 14 -11.64 -8.87 3.30
N THR A 15 -12.96 -9.04 3.30
CA THR A 15 -13.82 -8.73 4.46
C THR A 15 -13.68 -9.75 5.58
N SER A 16 -13.28 -10.97 5.28
CA SER A 16 -13.12 -12.07 6.24
C SER A 16 -11.76 -12.13 6.93
N LEU A 17 -10.83 -11.24 6.60
CA LEU A 17 -9.49 -11.27 7.19
C LEU A 17 -9.49 -10.70 8.61
N ALA A 18 -8.88 -11.46 9.52
CA ALA A 18 -8.70 -11.08 10.91
C ALA A 18 -7.88 -9.76 11.05
N PRO A 19 -8.03 -9.03 12.18
CA PRO A 19 -7.27 -7.81 12.44
C PRO A 19 -5.75 -8.06 12.47
N PRO A 20 -4.93 -6.99 12.35
CA PRO A 20 -3.52 -7.08 12.01
C PRO A 20 -2.73 -7.91 13.02
N TYR A 21 -2.11 -8.92 12.52
CA TYR A 21 -1.13 -9.71 13.24
C TYR A 21 0.27 -9.28 12.77
N LYS A 22 1.07 -8.74 13.67
CA LYS A 22 2.51 -8.58 13.40
C LYS A 22 3.12 -9.97 13.40
N ASN A 23 3.29 -10.56 12.23
CA ASN A 23 3.95 -11.85 12.11
C ASN A 23 5.43 -11.69 12.53
N PRO A 24 5.87 -12.16 13.72
CA PRO A 24 7.26 -12.08 14.13
C PRO A 24 8.16 -12.97 13.25
N ASP A 25 7.58 -13.98 12.62
CA ASP A 25 8.27 -14.98 11.80
C ASP A 25 8.23 -14.69 10.30
N ARG A 26 8.16 -13.40 9.93
CA ARG A 26 8.21 -12.99 8.52
C ARG A 26 9.36 -13.66 7.81
N THR A 27 9.08 -14.31 6.70
CA THR A 27 10.10 -14.85 5.82
C THR A 27 10.68 -13.77 4.90
N GLU A 28 11.90 -13.98 4.44
CA GLU A 28 12.45 -13.13 3.39
C GLU A 28 11.65 -13.31 2.10
N ILE A 29 11.36 -12.19 1.42
CA ILE A 29 10.65 -12.24 0.14
C ILE A 29 11.47 -12.98 -0.90
N GLN A 30 10.87 -13.96 -1.53
CA GLN A 30 11.46 -14.76 -2.60
C GLN A 30 10.43 -15.01 -3.70
N TRP A 31 10.92 -15.36 -4.87
CA TRP A 31 10.05 -15.62 -6.02
C TRP A 31 8.94 -16.65 -5.73
N HIS A 32 9.25 -17.71 -5.02
CA HIS A 32 8.30 -18.80 -4.78
C HIS A 32 7.24 -18.47 -3.72
N ASN A 33 7.53 -17.58 -2.76
CA ASN A 33 6.57 -17.26 -1.68
C ASN A 33 5.68 -16.06 -1.99
N VAL A 34 5.90 -15.36 -3.10
CA VAL A 34 4.94 -14.37 -3.62
C VAL A 34 3.91 -15.09 -4.46
N VAL A 35 2.70 -15.24 -3.95
CA VAL A 35 1.61 -15.91 -4.63
C VAL A 35 0.57 -14.87 -5.07
N PRO A 36 0.37 -14.65 -6.38
CA PRO A 36 -0.66 -13.74 -6.86
C PRO A 36 -2.05 -14.10 -6.29
N TYR A 37 -2.81 -13.08 -5.93
CA TYR A 37 -4.15 -13.15 -5.34
C TYR A 37 -4.25 -13.78 -3.95
N GLN A 38 -3.13 -14.14 -3.31
CA GLN A 38 -3.12 -14.50 -1.90
C GLN A 38 -3.01 -13.22 -1.06
N ALA A 39 -4.06 -12.89 -0.31
CA ALA A 39 -4.11 -11.68 0.50
C ALA A 39 -3.02 -11.68 1.57
N PHE A 40 -2.45 -10.50 1.79
CA PHE A 40 -1.53 -10.23 2.89
C PHE A 40 -2.29 -10.01 4.20
N THR A 41 -1.56 -10.05 5.31
CA THR A 41 -2.12 -9.73 6.62
C THR A 41 -2.63 -8.29 6.65
N PRO A 42 -3.94 -8.07 6.90
CA PRO A 42 -4.47 -6.72 7.04
C PRO A 42 -3.97 -6.06 8.33
N TRP A 43 -3.92 -4.74 8.34
CA TRP A 43 -3.51 -3.98 9.51
C TRP A 43 -4.28 -2.67 9.62
N THR A 44 -4.30 -2.08 10.81
CA THR A 44 -4.93 -0.79 11.07
C THR A 44 -3.88 0.29 11.29
N CYS A 45 -4.19 1.50 10.88
CA CYS A 45 -3.35 2.67 11.05
C CYS A 45 -4.21 3.86 11.42
N GLU A 46 -3.86 4.56 12.49
CA GLU A 46 -4.39 5.89 12.78
C GLU A 46 -3.60 6.92 11.97
N LEU A 47 -4.32 7.81 11.29
CA LEU A 47 -3.73 8.90 10.53
C LEU A 47 -3.57 10.10 11.46
N THR A 48 -2.40 10.21 12.12
CA THR A 48 -2.19 11.21 13.15
C THR A 48 -1.88 12.60 12.58
N PRO A 49 -2.25 13.69 13.30
CA PRO A 49 -1.81 15.04 12.94
C PRO A 49 -0.30 15.16 12.77
N ALA A 50 0.45 14.53 13.69
CA ALA A 50 1.92 14.58 13.68
C ALA A 50 2.52 13.95 12.42
N ASP A 51 1.97 12.82 11.94
CA ASP A 51 2.45 12.19 10.71
C ASP A 51 2.12 13.03 9.48
N ASN A 52 0.93 13.61 9.43
CA ASN A 52 0.52 14.47 8.34
C ASN A 52 1.36 15.75 8.27
N GLU A 53 1.53 16.44 9.40
CA GLU A 53 2.34 17.66 9.50
C GLU A 53 3.81 17.39 9.10
N ARG A 54 4.39 16.30 9.62
CA ARG A 54 5.74 15.88 9.25
C ARG A 54 5.84 15.67 7.74
N TYR A 55 4.89 14.96 7.15
CA TYR A 55 4.90 14.66 5.73
C TYR A 55 4.78 15.93 4.87
N VAL A 56 3.80 16.77 5.16
CA VAL A 56 3.58 18.05 4.47
C VAL A 56 4.82 18.95 4.54
N THR A 57 5.49 18.96 5.69
CA THR A 57 6.73 19.71 5.89
C THR A 57 7.88 19.15 5.07
N GLU A 58 8.06 17.83 5.05
CA GLU A 58 9.12 17.15 4.28
C GLU A 58 8.97 17.41 2.77
N VAL A 59 7.76 17.32 2.24
CA VAL A 59 7.50 17.53 0.81
C VAL A 59 7.36 19.01 0.46
N LYS A 60 7.34 19.89 1.47
CA LYS A 60 7.20 21.35 1.32
C LYS A 60 5.94 21.75 0.54
N ASP A 61 4.83 21.08 0.80
CA ASP A 61 3.55 21.40 0.19
C ASP A 61 2.82 22.48 1.02
N PRO A 62 2.72 23.74 0.53
CA PRO A 62 2.11 24.82 1.28
C PRO A 62 0.58 24.87 1.15
N HIS A 63 -0.05 23.87 0.52
CA HIS A 63 -1.48 23.94 0.21
C HIS A 63 -2.33 24.04 1.48
N SER A 64 -3.23 25.03 1.51
CA SER A 64 -4.05 25.35 2.69
C SER A 64 -5.00 24.23 3.13
N LEU A 65 -5.32 23.29 2.24
CA LEU A 65 -6.16 22.13 2.53
C LEU A 65 -5.59 21.29 3.69
N TYR A 66 -4.28 21.15 3.76
CA TYR A 66 -3.64 20.35 4.82
C TYR A 66 -3.71 21.02 6.22
N LYS A 67 -3.97 22.33 6.25
CA LYS A 67 -4.23 23.05 7.50
C LYS A 67 -5.64 22.77 8.07
N THR A 68 -6.53 22.15 7.29
CA THR A 68 -7.87 21.75 7.74
C THR A 68 -7.91 20.33 8.29
N GLY A 69 -6.76 19.68 8.42
CA GLY A 69 -6.66 18.29 8.85
C GLY A 69 -6.85 17.26 7.72
N ALA A 70 -6.94 17.69 6.46
CA ALA A 70 -6.96 16.73 5.34
C ALA A 70 -5.62 16.01 5.23
N ILE A 71 -5.67 14.70 5.06
CA ILE A 71 -4.46 13.88 4.90
C ILE A 71 -3.84 14.10 3.54
N HIS A 72 -2.53 14.33 3.52
CA HIS A 72 -1.79 14.42 2.27
C HIS A 72 -1.82 13.07 1.52
N PRO A 73 -2.25 13.03 0.24
CA PRO A 73 -2.43 11.77 -0.49
C PRO A 73 -1.16 10.91 -0.56
N HIS A 74 0.00 11.55 -0.62
CA HIS A 74 1.29 10.86 -0.68
C HIS A 74 1.67 10.17 0.65
N LEU A 75 1.10 10.57 1.78
CA LEU A 75 1.26 9.82 3.04
C LEU A 75 0.71 8.40 2.87
N LEU A 76 -0.43 8.24 2.19
CA LEU A 76 -1.00 6.92 1.90
C LEU A 76 -0.11 6.10 0.96
N LEU A 77 0.55 6.74 0.00
CA LEU A 77 1.55 6.08 -0.85
C LEU A 77 2.74 5.54 -0.03
N SER A 78 3.21 6.30 0.96
CA SER A 78 4.29 5.84 1.83
C SER A 78 3.87 4.62 2.67
N LEU A 79 2.61 4.58 3.10
CA LEU A 79 2.05 3.45 3.84
C LEU A 79 1.89 2.18 2.97
N ALA A 80 1.78 2.31 1.64
CA ALA A 80 1.76 1.15 0.75
C ALA A 80 3.05 0.33 0.81
N ASN A 81 4.19 0.95 1.08
CA ASN A 81 5.45 0.26 1.32
C ASN A 81 5.37 -0.63 2.57
N THR A 82 4.68 -0.14 3.60
CA THR A 82 4.50 -0.85 4.87
C THR A 82 3.78 -2.18 4.67
N ALA A 83 2.85 -2.27 3.73
CA ALA A 83 2.13 -3.52 3.43
C ALA A 83 3.08 -4.67 3.06
N LEU A 84 4.10 -4.40 2.24
CA LEU A 84 5.13 -5.39 1.91
C LEU A 84 6.02 -5.72 3.11
N MET A 85 6.40 -4.71 3.90
CA MET A 85 7.28 -4.89 5.06
C MET A 85 6.61 -5.59 6.24
N ILE A 86 5.30 -5.56 6.33
CA ILE A 86 4.54 -6.35 7.32
C ILE A 86 4.56 -7.83 6.95
N GLU A 87 4.42 -8.13 5.67
CA GLU A 87 4.30 -9.50 5.18
C GLU A 87 5.67 -10.19 5.06
N TYR A 88 6.69 -9.47 4.58
CA TYR A 88 8.00 -10.04 4.28
C TYR A 88 9.14 -9.29 4.97
N LYS A 89 10.26 -9.99 5.18
CA LYS A 89 11.56 -9.36 5.33
C LYS A 89 12.04 -8.95 3.95
N MET A 90 12.31 -7.66 3.77
CA MET A 90 12.69 -7.06 2.48
C MET A 90 14.17 -6.64 2.54
N PRO A 91 15.15 -7.54 2.20
CA PRO A 91 16.57 -7.18 2.26
C PRO A 91 16.92 -6.12 1.21
N THR A 92 16.19 -6.12 0.11
CA THR A 92 16.30 -5.14 -0.96
C THR A 92 14.92 -4.83 -1.47
N TRP A 93 14.58 -3.56 -1.58
CA TRP A 93 13.40 -3.16 -2.32
C TRP A 93 13.58 -1.78 -2.91
N LEU A 94 12.99 -1.56 -4.07
CA LEU A 94 13.02 -0.29 -4.76
C LEU A 94 11.61 0.02 -5.27
N HIS A 95 11.05 1.13 -4.81
CA HIS A 95 9.79 1.60 -5.35
C HIS A 95 9.97 2.03 -6.80
N VAL A 96 9.13 1.50 -7.69
CA VAL A 96 9.21 1.77 -9.14
C VAL A 96 8.14 2.74 -9.58
N GLY A 97 6.94 2.60 -9.01
CA GLY A 97 5.82 3.46 -9.34
C GLY A 97 4.53 3.03 -8.65
N SER A 98 3.60 3.95 -8.60
CA SER A 98 2.26 3.70 -8.05
C SER A 98 1.21 4.45 -8.84
N GLU A 99 0.02 3.84 -8.91
CA GLU A 99 -1.20 4.46 -9.41
C GLU A 99 -2.21 4.47 -8.28
N ALA A 100 -2.67 5.67 -7.91
CA ALA A 100 -3.60 5.84 -6.80
C ALA A 100 -4.95 6.38 -7.28
N ARG A 101 -6.02 5.91 -6.66
CA ARG A 101 -7.37 6.48 -6.79
C ARG A 101 -7.92 6.78 -5.41
N HIS A 102 -8.38 7.99 -5.23
CA HIS A 102 -9.02 8.46 -4.01
C HIS A 102 -10.53 8.58 -4.25
N HIS A 103 -11.31 7.81 -3.50
CA HIS A 103 -12.78 7.77 -3.59
C HIS A 103 -13.43 8.65 -2.53
N ALA A 104 -12.73 8.87 -1.40
CA ALA A 104 -13.18 9.75 -0.32
C ALA A 104 -11.97 10.38 0.37
N GLY A 105 -12.17 11.57 0.93
CA GLY A 105 -11.16 12.24 1.75
C GLY A 105 -10.91 11.49 3.05
N LEU A 106 -9.67 11.51 3.49
CA LEU A 106 -9.24 11.07 4.81
C LEU A 106 -8.72 12.26 5.59
N TYR A 107 -8.94 12.25 6.90
CA TYR A 107 -8.61 13.35 7.79
C TYR A 107 -7.81 12.85 9.00
N GLU A 108 -7.13 13.77 9.64
CA GLU A 108 -6.41 13.53 10.89
C GLU A 108 -7.35 12.96 11.95
N GLY A 109 -6.91 11.89 12.62
CA GLY A 109 -7.73 11.12 13.57
C GLY A 109 -8.51 9.97 12.95
N ASP A 110 -8.62 9.88 11.61
CA ASP A 110 -9.22 8.72 10.98
C ASP A 110 -8.36 7.47 11.24
N THR A 111 -9.03 6.36 11.53
CA THR A 111 -8.41 5.03 11.56
C THR A 111 -8.79 4.29 10.30
N VAL A 112 -7.79 3.82 9.57
CA VAL A 112 -7.99 3.03 8.35
C VAL A 112 -7.54 1.60 8.53
N THR A 113 -8.29 0.66 7.96
CA THR A 113 -7.84 -0.71 7.76
C THR A 113 -7.19 -0.80 6.39
N VAL A 114 -5.94 -1.26 6.36
CA VAL A 114 -5.19 -1.47 5.13
C VAL A 114 -5.24 -2.94 4.77
N LYS A 115 -5.68 -3.23 3.56
CA LYS A 115 -5.76 -4.57 2.99
C LYS A 115 -4.98 -4.59 1.69
N SER A 116 -4.26 -5.66 1.44
CA SER A 116 -3.42 -5.75 0.25
C SER A 116 -3.32 -7.17 -0.29
N VAL A 117 -3.06 -7.25 -1.60
CA VAL A 117 -2.93 -8.51 -2.31
C VAL A 117 -1.95 -8.35 -3.46
N PRO A 118 -1.04 -9.32 -3.70
CA PRO A 118 -0.22 -9.33 -4.90
C PRO A 118 -1.11 -9.53 -6.13
N LEU A 119 -0.95 -8.69 -7.12
CA LEU A 119 -1.65 -8.84 -8.41
C LEU A 119 -0.82 -9.68 -9.38
N LYS A 120 0.47 -9.38 -9.46
CA LYS A 120 1.41 -10.05 -10.35
C LYS A 120 2.85 -9.93 -9.86
N LYS A 121 3.67 -10.84 -10.33
CA LYS A 121 5.13 -10.78 -10.25
C LYS A 121 5.72 -11.07 -11.63
N TRP A 122 6.85 -10.47 -11.95
CA TRP A 122 7.54 -10.72 -13.22
C TRP A 122 9.03 -10.45 -13.10
N GLN A 123 9.76 -10.91 -14.08
CA GLN A 123 11.19 -10.64 -14.20
C GLN A 123 11.44 -9.76 -15.43
N ASN A 124 12.32 -8.79 -15.27
CA ASN A 124 12.80 -7.97 -16.37
C ASN A 124 14.26 -7.58 -16.13
N LYS A 125 15.12 -7.79 -17.11
CA LYS A 125 16.57 -7.52 -17.04
C LYS A 125 17.23 -8.08 -15.77
N GLY A 126 16.80 -9.27 -15.33
CA GLY A 126 17.31 -9.93 -14.11
C GLY A 126 16.73 -9.41 -12.79
N HIS A 127 15.97 -8.31 -12.79
CA HIS A 127 15.28 -7.84 -11.61
C HIS A 127 13.95 -8.57 -11.41
N HIS A 128 13.57 -8.81 -10.15
CA HIS A 128 12.26 -9.35 -9.81
C HIS A 128 11.34 -8.25 -9.33
N PHE A 129 10.19 -8.15 -9.94
CA PHE A 129 9.16 -7.16 -9.67
C PHE A 129 7.95 -7.81 -8.99
N ILE A 130 7.30 -7.02 -8.17
CA ILE A 130 5.98 -7.31 -7.62
C ILE A 130 5.08 -6.08 -7.82
N GLN A 131 3.83 -6.32 -8.18
CA GLN A 131 2.77 -5.31 -8.09
C GLN A 131 1.74 -5.79 -7.09
N ILE A 132 1.45 -4.97 -6.09
CA ILE A 132 0.41 -5.21 -5.11
C ILE A 132 -0.72 -4.21 -5.28
N TRP A 133 -1.93 -4.63 -4.96
CA TRP A 133 -3.08 -3.77 -4.79
C TRP A 133 -3.27 -3.51 -3.31
N VAL A 134 -3.21 -2.27 -2.90
CA VAL A 134 -3.37 -1.81 -1.51
C VAL A 134 -4.62 -0.98 -1.42
N THR A 135 -5.48 -1.29 -0.49
CA THR A 135 -6.76 -0.60 -0.28
C THR A 135 -6.87 -0.10 1.15
N TYR A 136 -7.43 1.10 1.31
CA TYR A 136 -7.63 1.77 2.59
C TYR A 136 -9.11 1.89 2.86
N TRP A 137 -9.52 1.40 4.01
CA TRP A 137 -10.92 1.30 4.40
C TRP A 137 -11.17 2.04 5.69
N ARG A 138 -12.16 2.94 5.69
CA ARG A 138 -12.70 3.58 6.88
C ARG A 138 -14.17 3.18 7.01
N ASP A 139 -14.56 2.65 8.17
CA ASP A 139 -15.94 2.22 8.45
C ASP A 139 -16.54 1.32 7.34
N ASN A 140 -15.77 0.35 6.86
CA ASN A 140 -16.14 -0.56 5.76
C ASN A 140 -16.34 0.12 4.38
N VAL A 141 -15.94 1.38 4.23
CA VAL A 141 -15.95 2.09 2.95
C VAL A 141 -14.52 2.21 2.44
N MET A 142 -14.28 1.74 1.21
CA MET A 142 -12.97 1.92 0.56
C MET A 142 -12.80 3.40 0.20
N THR A 143 -11.79 4.03 0.81
CA THR A 143 -11.48 5.44 0.61
C THR A 143 -10.40 5.68 -0.43
N THR A 144 -9.46 4.75 -0.51
CA THR A 144 -8.31 4.85 -1.43
C THR A 144 -7.90 3.47 -1.89
N GLU A 145 -7.48 3.37 -3.13
CA GLU A 145 -6.80 2.19 -3.68
C GLU A 145 -5.52 2.58 -4.38
N ILE A 146 -4.49 1.75 -4.25
CA ILE A 146 -3.16 1.99 -4.84
C ILE A 146 -2.67 0.70 -5.49
N ARG A 147 -2.30 0.77 -6.76
CA ARG A 147 -1.47 -0.24 -7.40
C ARG A 147 -0.01 0.15 -7.21
N HIS A 148 0.68 -0.59 -6.38
CA HIS A 148 2.04 -0.30 -5.95
C HIS A 148 3.01 -1.30 -6.56
N THR A 149 4.01 -0.81 -7.29
CA THR A 149 5.02 -1.62 -7.96
C THR A 149 6.39 -1.42 -7.34
N ALA A 150 7.04 -2.50 -6.97
CA ALA A 150 8.38 -2.51 -6.42
C ALA A 150 9.26 -3.60 -7.03
N ILE A 151 10.58 -3.37 -7.01
CA ILE A 151 11.58 -4.40 -7.23
C ILE A 151 11.95 -4.99 -5.88
N PHE A 152 11.89 -6.30 -5.73
CA PHE A 152 12.26 -7.00 -4.50
C PHE A 152 13.53 -7.83 -4.62
N LYS A 153 14.09 -7.93 -5.82
CA LYS A 153 15.42 -8.50 -6.07
C LYS A 153 16.08 -7.80 -7.23
N LEU A 154 17.28 -7.31 -7.03
CA LEU A 154 18.09 -6.74 -8.08
C LEU A 154 18.79 -7.84 -8.87
N ALA A 155 19.10 -7.56 -10.14
CA ALA A 155 20.01 -8.39 -10.93
C ALA A 155 21.38 -8.43 -10.26
N ALA A 156 22.03 -9.57 -10.37
CA ALA A 156 23.41 -9.72 -9.94
C ALA A 156 24.35 -8.92 -10.87
#